data_bf49f91e8676deaa3b74f2f7fe58c939
#
_entry.id   bf49f91e8676deaa3b74f2f7fe58c939
#
_cell.length_a   1.000
_cell.length_b   1.000
_cell.length_c   1.000
_cell.angle_alpha   90.00
_cell.angle_beta   90.00
_cell.angle_gamma   90.00
#
_symmetry.space_group_name_H-M   'P 1'
#
loop_
_entity.id
_entity.type
_entity.pdbx_description
1 polymer ?
#
loop_
_entity_poly.entity_id
_entity_poly.type
_entity_poly.pdbx_seq_one_letter_code
_entity_poly.pdbx_strand_id
1 'polypeptide(L)'
;DQTRGWFYSQLAAGVIAFGRAPYESVLMHGWMLDGQGQPMSKSKGNVVEPGKVVKEHGADALRFYLLKTSAPWEDIPFQMDGVKNARKTLNVLWNVVNFATTYMAIDSFDPQRVTRDMAKPHLNQEDAWLISRTEKLKNEFTRQVNALELHKAGRALEQYILDDLSRWYVRLIRDRMWSEEGDAEKLAAYRT
;
A
#
# COMPACT_ATOMS: atom_id res chain seq x y z
N ASP A 1 -18.70 7.92 -21.86
CA ASP A 1 -18.97 9.36 -21.75
C ASP A 1 -17.71 10.20 -21.94
N GLN A 2 -16.59 9.86 -21.33
CA GLN A 2 -15.35 10.66 -21.34
C GLN A 2 -14.64 10.67 -22.70
N THR A 3 -14.91 9.71 -23.59
CA THR A 3 -14.40 9.72 -24.97
C THR A 3 -14.89 10.93 -25.75
N ARG A 4 -16.13 11.38 -25.49
CA ARG A 4 -16.72 12.59 -26.11
C ARG A 4 -16.58 13.83 -25.23
N GLY A 5 -16.00 13.70 -24.05
CA GLY A 5 -15.74 14.76 -23.08
C GLY A 5 -14.25 15.11 -22.99
N TRP A 6 -13.64 14.76 -21.89
CA TRP A 6 -12.26 15.13 -21.55
C TRP A 6 -11.22 14.64 -22.57
N PHE A 7 -11.28 13.40 -22.99
CA PHE A 7 -10.28 12.85 -23.93
C PHE A 7 -10.31 13.55 -25.27
N TYR A 8 -11.51 13.81 -25.80
CA TYR A 8 -11.67 14.58 -27.04
C TYR A 8 -11.18 16.02 -26.88
N SER A 9 -11.59 16.72 -25.83
CA SER A 9 -11.20 18.13 -25.60
C SER A 9 -9.70 18.27 -25.44
N GLN A 10 -9.06 17.38 -24.67
CA GLN A 10 -7.63 17.35 -24.44
C GLN A 10 -6.87 17.02 -25.74
N LEU A 11 -7.35 16.04 -26.52
CA LEU A 11 -6.76 15.68 -27.80
C LEU A 11 -6.79 16.86 -28.77
N ALA A 12 -7.95 17.50 -28.93
CA ALA A 12 -8.12 18.65 -29.80
C ALA A 12 -7.20 19.81 -29.40
N ALA A 13 -7.19 20.17 -28.11
CA ALA A 13 -6.32 21.22 -27.58
C ALA A 13 -4.83 20.90 -27.77
N GLY A 14 -4.42 19.66 -27.49
CA GLY A 14 -3.04 19.22 -27.64
C GLY A 14 -2.56 19.25 -29.10
N VAL A 15 -3.40 18.78 -30.02
CA VAL A 15 -3.07 18.79 -31.46
C VAL A 15 -3.01 20.22 -31.99
N ILE A 16 -3.93 21.10 -31.61
CA ILE A 16 -3.93 22.51 -32.05
C ILE A 16 -2.72 23.26 -31.47
N ALA A 17 -2.42 23.08 -30.18
CA ALA A 17 -1.37 23.84 -29.50
C ALA A 17 0.05 23.30 -29.75
N PHE A 18 0.21 21.97 -29.87
CA PHE A 18 1.51 21.32 -29.87
C PHE A 18 1.75 20.36 -31.03
N GLY A 19 0.77 20.18 -31.94
CA GLY A 19 0.84 19.26 -33.09
C GLY A 19 0.89 17.78 -32.72
N ARG A 20 0.57 17.41 -31.48
CA ARG A 20 0.63 16.03 -30.99
C ARG A 20 -0.43 15.75 -29.93
N ALA A 21 -0.77 14.46 -29.73
CA ALA A 21 -1.60 14.05 -28.62
C ALA A 21 -0.92 14.40 -27.28
N PRO A 22 -1.67 14.88 -26.26
CA PRO A 22 -1.13 15.25 -24.95
C PRO A 22 -0.95 14.06 -24.01
N TYR A 23 -1.28 12.85 -24.45
CA TYR A 23 -1.17 11.60 -23.68
C TYR A 23 -0.79 10.44 -24.61
N GLU A 24 -0.08 9.46 -24.05
CA GLU A 24 0.31 8.22 -24.74
C GLU A 24 -0.68 7.08 -24.45
N SER A 25 -1.28 7.09 -23.25
CA SER A 25 -2.25 6.10 -22.81
C SER A 25 -3.33 6.73 -21.94
N VAL A 26 -4.47 6.06 -21.86
CA VAL A 26 -5.62 6.50 -21.08
C VAL A 26 -6.11 5.35 -20.23
N LEU A 27 -6.14 5.57 -18.90
CA LEU A 27 -6.81 4.66 -17.98
C LEU A 27 -8.22 5.16 -17.71
N MET A 28 -9.20 4.39 -18.18
CA MET A 28 -10.61 4.63 -17.91
C MET A 28 -11.00 3.93 -16.62
N HIS A 29 -11.55 4.67 -15.65
CA HIS A 29 -12.04 4.06 -14.41
C HIS A 29 -13.53 3.66 -14.53
N GLY A 30 -13.93 2.63 -13.77
CA GLY A 30 -15.32 2.25 -13.58
C GLY A 30 -16.07 3.19 -12.64
N TRP A 31 -17.34 2.89 -12.41
CA TRP A 31 -18.21 3.66 -11.51
C TRP A 31 -18.13 3.14 -10.07
N MET A 32 -18.32 4.06 -9.13
CA MET A 32 -18.59 3.68 -7.75
C MET A 32 -20.09 3.50 -7.58
N LEU A 33 -20.50 2.29 -7.25
CA LEU A 33 -21.88 1.90 -7.01
C LEU A 33 -22.18 1.85 -5.51
N ASP A 34 -23.44 1.83 -5.13
CA ASP A 34 -23.83 1.59 -3.74
C ASP A 34 -23.57 0.14 -3.30
N GLY A 35 -23.86 -0.18 -2.04
CA GLY A 35 -23.62 -1.52 -1.50
C GLY A 35 -24.44 -2.64 -2.16
N GLN A 36 -25.50 -2.30 -2.92
CA GLN A 36 -26.35 -3.20 -3.68
C GLN A 36 -25.97 -3.23 -5.18
N GLY A 37 -24.90 -2.53 -5.57
CA GLY A 37 -24.48 -2.46 -6.97
C GLY A 37 -25.32 -1.53 -7.85
N GLN A 38 -26.03 -0.57 -7.24
CA GLN A 38 -26.83 0.41 -7.97
C GLN A 38 -26.08 1.75 -8.11
N PRO A 39 -26.27 2.47 -9.23
CA PRO A 39 -25.71 3.80 -9.39
C PRO A 39 -26.15 4.75 -8.28
N MET A 40 -25.16 5.44 -7.68
CA MET A 40 -25.41 6.42 -6.63
C MET A 40 -26.03 7.70 -7.21
N SER A 41 -27.08 8.22 -6.58
CA SER A 41 -27.61 9.54 -6.89
C SER A 41 -28.17 10.24 -5.64
N LYS A 42 -28.09 11.58 -5.63
CA LYS A 42 -28.62 12.38 -4.52
C LYS A 42 -30.14 12.19 -4.37
N SER A 43 -30.85 12.05 -5.47
CA SER A 43 -32.31 11.84 -5.48
C SER A 43 -32.74 10.51 -4.88
N LYS A 44 -31.90 9.48 -4.98
CA LYS A 44 -32.13 8.16 -4.37
C LYS A 44 -31.67 8.09 -2.91
N GLY A 45 -30.90 9.06 -2.43
CA GLY A 45 -30.38 9.07 -1.07
C GLY A 45 -29.32 7.99 -0.77
N ASN A 46 -28.79 7.31 -1.79
CA ASN A 46 -27.82 6.22 -1.67
C ASN A 46 -26.36 6.66 -1.88
N VAL A 47 -26.11 7.96 -1.85
CA VAL A 47 -24.74 8.50 -2.01
C VAL A 47 -23.93 8.30 -0.74
N VAL A 48 -22.76 7.70 -0.89
CA VAL A 48 -21.74 7.66 0.15
C VAL A 48 -20.90 8.93 0.08
N GLU A 49 -20.93 9.73 1.12
CA GLU A 49 -20.12 10.95 1.20
C GLU A 49 -18.68 10.62 1.58
N PRO A 50 -17.68 10.84 0.69
CA PRO A 50 -16.27 10.55 0.99
C PRO A 50 -15.76 11.27 2.24
N GLY A 51 -16.23 12.51 2.47
CA GLY A 51 -15.84 13.31 3.65
C GLY A 51 -16.21 12.64 4.98
N LYS A 52 -17.37 11.98 5.07
CA LYS A 52 -17.76 11.22 6.26
C LYS A 52 -16.87 10.02 6.47
N VAL A 53 -16.61 9.25 5.39
CA VAL A 53 -15.74 8.08 5.43
C VAL A 53 -14.33 8.46 5.87
N VAL A 54 -13.78 9.54 5.32
CA VAL A 54 -12.45 10.06 5.70
C VAL A 54 -12.42 10.50 7.17
N LYS A 55 -13.47 11.18 7.66
CA LYS A 55 -13.55 11.60 9.07
C LYS A 55 -13.55 10.40 10.03
N GLU A 56 -14.21 9.29 9.67
CA GLU A 56 -14.35 8.12 10.53
C GLU A 56 -13.17 7.15 10.43
N HIS A 57 -12.64 6.97 9.23
CA HIS A 57 -11.67 5.90 8.95
C HIS A 57 -10.29 6.39 8.49
N GLY A 58 -10.16 7.66 8.14
CA GLY A 58 -8.95 8.24 7.57
C GLY A 58 -8.90 8.15 6.03
N ALA A 59 -8.21 9.13 5.43
CA ALA A 59 -8.09 9.22 3.98
C ALA A 59 -7.30 8.03 3.38
N ASP A 60 -6.25 7.58 4.06
CA ASP A 60 -5.41 6.49 3.57
C ASP A 60 -6.14 5.15 3.55
N ALA A 61 -7.02 4.90 4.53
CA ALA A 61 -7.86 3.71 4.54
C ALA A 61 -8.83 3.68 3.34
N LEU A 62 -9.46 4.81 3.04
CA LEU A 62 -10.33 4.93 1.87
C LEU A 62 -9.54 4.76 0.56
N ARG A 63 -8.40 5.45 0.42
CA ARG A 63 -7.54 5.34 -0.78
C ARG A 63 -7.03 3.92 -0.99
N PHE A 64 -6.56 3.27 0.08
CA PHE A 64 -6.07 1.89 0.01
C PHE A 64 -7.18 0.91 -0.36
N TYR A 65 -8.38 1.08 0.22
CA TYR A 65 -9.56 0.30 -0.16
C TYR A 65 -9.86 0.44 -1.66
N LEU A 66 -9.97 1.66 -2.17
CA LEU A 66 -10.29 1.91 -3.58
C LEU A 66 -9.26 1.31 -4.53
N LEU A 67 -7.97 1.43 -4.20
CA LEU A 67 -6.89 0.93 -5.06
C LEU A 67 -6.81 -0.59 -5.12
N LYS A 68 -7.16 -1.30 -4.04
CA LYS A 68 -7.00 -2.77 -3.99
C LYS A 68 -8.25 -3.57 -4.34
N THR A 69 -9.43 -2.95 -4.33
CA THR A 69 -10.71 -3.68 -4.38
C THR A 69 -10.95 -4.33 -5.73
N SER A 70 -10.86 -3.57 -6.81
CA SER A 70 -11.14 -4.04 -8.17
C SER A 70 -10.16 -3.46 -9.17
N ALA A 71 -10.13 -4.02 -10.37
CA ALA A 71 -9.38 -3.41 -11.46
C ALA A 71 -9.92 -1.99 -11.72
N PRO A 72 -9.05 -1.01 -12.04
CA PRO A 72 -9.48 0.38 -12.17
C PRO A 72 -10.64 0.60 -13.17
N TRP A 73 -10.74 -0.24 -14.18
CA TRP A 73 -11.79 -0.18 -15.23
C TRP A 73 -13.10 -0.89 -14.88
N GLU A 74 -13.16 -1.58 -13.73
CA GLU A 74 -14.37 -2.25 -13.25
C GLU A 74 -15.19 -1.36 -12.34
N ASP A 75 -16.51 -1.54 -12.36
CA ASP A 75 -17.41 -0.91 -11.41
C ASP A 75 -17.20 -1.50 -10.01
N ILE A 76 -17.21 -0.63 -9.00
CA ILE A 76 -16.93 -1.02 -7.61
C ILE A 76 -18.19 -0.79 -6.76
N PRO A 77 -18.87 -1.84 -6.29
CA PRO A 77 -19.87 -1.70 -5.23
C PRO A 77 -19.17 -1.31 -3.92
N PHE A 78 -19.52 -0.13 -3.40
CA PHE A 78 -18.91 0.41 -2.19
C PHE A 78 -19.31 -0.43 -0.96
N GLN A 79 -18.31 -0.92 -0.25
CA GLN A 79 -18.48 -1.71 0.97
C GLN A 79 -17.74 -1.06 2.14
N MET A 80 -18.48 -0.57 3.13
CA MET A 80 -17.88 0.06 4.32
C MET A 80 -16.93 -0.88 5.06
N ASP A 81 -17.25 -2.17 5.11
CA ASP A 81 -16.38 -3.17 5.74
C ASP A 81 -15.05 -3.35 5.00
N GLY A 82 -15.02 -3.10 3.69
CA GLY A 82 -13.78 -3.04 2.92
C GLY A 82 -12.86 -1.90 3.39
N VAL A 83 -13.43 -0.72 3.68
CA VAL A 83 -12.68 0.42 4.23
C VAL A 83 -12.16 0.10 5.63
N LYS A 84 -13.01 -0.49 6.50
CA LYS A 84 -12.60 -0.92 7.85
C LYS A 84 -11.46 -1.93 7.80
N ASN A 85 -11.50 -2.89 6.87
CA ASN A 85 -10.44 -3.86 6.68
C ASN A 85 -9.15 -3.22 6.17
N ALA A 86 -9.24 -2.27 5.24
CA ALA A 86 -8.08 -1.50 4.80
C ALA A 86 -7.44 -0.73 5.97
N ARG A 87 -8.25 -0.09 6.84
CA ARG A 87 -7.77 0.55 8.07
C ARG A 87 -7.08 -0.43 9.01
N LYS A 88 -7.62 -1.64 9.19
CA LYS A 88 -6.98 -2.68 10.02
C LYS A 88 -5.60 -3.05 9.48
N THR A 89 -5.46 -3.21 8.16
CA THR A 89 -4.16 -3.49 7.53
C THR A 89 -3.14 -2.37 7.79
N LEU A 90 -3.55 -1.11 7.64
CA LEU A 90 -2.68 0.05 7.93
C LEU A 90 -2.32 0.12 9.42
N ASN A 91 -3.25 -0.19 10.33
CA ASN A 91 -2.96 -0.28 11.75
C ASN A 91 -1.95 -1.40 12.09
N VAL A 92 -2.02 -2.53 11.39
CA VAL A 92 -1.01 -3.60 11.55
C VAL A 92 0.36 -3.10 11.14
N LEU A 93 0.48 -2.42 10.00
CA LEU A 93 1.74 -1.82 9.56
C LEU A 93 2.25 -0.78 10.59
N TRP A 94 1.36 0.10 11.07
CA TRP A 94 1.69 1.06 12.12
C TRP A 94 2.23 0.40 13.39
N ASN A 95 1.61 -0.70 13.82
CA ASN A 95 2.06 -1.46 15.00
C ASN A 95 3.44 -2.11 14.77
N VAL A 96 3.73 -2.57 13.56
CA VAL A 96 5.07 -3.07 13.21
C VAL A 96 6.11 -1.96 13.29
N VAL A 97 5.81 -0.78 12.76
CA VAL A 97 6.70 0.40 12.85
C VAL A 97 6.91 0.79 14.32
N ASN A 98 5.83 0.87 15.11
CA ASN A 98 5.93 1.19 16.53
C ASN A 98 6.76 0.15 17.30
N PHE A 99 6.58 -1.13 17.01
CA PHE A 99 7.37 -2.21 17.58
C PHE A 99 8.87 -1.98 17.29
N ALA A 100 9.22 -1.84 16.02
CA ALA A 100 10.61 -1.65 15.61
C ALA A 100 11.22 -0.38 16.24
N THR A 101 10.55 0.77 16.10
CA THR A 101 11.06 2.05 16.60
C THR A 101 11.17 2.11 18.12
N THR A 102 10.29 1.41 18.86
CA THR A 102 10.36 1.32 20.32
C THR A 102 11.63 0.60 20.76
N TYR A 103 11.92 -0.56 20.20
CA TYR A 103 13.14 -1.29 20.57
C TYR A 103 14.40 -0.61 20.07
N MET A 104 14.39 -0.04 18.87
CA MET A 104 15.49 0.78 18.34
C MET A 104 15.79 1.97 19.26
N ALA A 105 14.76 2.61 19.83
CA ALA A 105 14.94 3.73 20.76
C ALA A 105 15.51 3.28 22.11
N ILE A 106 15.05 2.15 22.66
CA ILE A 106 15.58 1.56 23.91
C ILE A 106 17.08 1.28 23.76
N ASP A 107 17.49 0.71 22.62
CA ASP A 107 18.89 0.35 22.37
C ASP A 107 19.72 1.50 21.78
N SER A 108 19.18 2.71 21.71
CA SER A 108 19.86 3.88 21.11
C SER A 108 20.41 3.58 19.69
N PHE A 109 19.69 2.78 18.92
CA PHE A 109 20.13 2.32 17.60
C PHE A 109 20.26 3.49 16.62
N ASP A 110 21.47 3.61 16.05
CA ASP A 110 21.76 4.61 15.02
C ASP A 110 21.99 3.91 13.67
N PRO A 111 21.08 4.07 12.69
CA PRO A 111 21.22 3.43 11.38
C PRO A 111 22.40 3.97 10.55
N GLN A 112 23.02 5.10 10.94
CA GLN A 112 24.23 5.59 10.30
C GLN A 112 25.48 4.86 10.78
N ARG A 113 25.48 4.39 12.03
CA ARG A 113 26.59 3.65 12.63
C ARG A 113 26.56 2.17 12.28
N VAL A 114 25.38 1.56 12.24
CA VAL A 114 25.22 0.15 11.86
C VAL A 114 24.85 0.06 10.39
N THR A 115 25.84 -0.14 9.52
CA THR A 115 25.63 -0.26 8.09
C THR A 115 25.09 -1.64 7.70
N ARG A 116 24.56 -1.77 6.47
CA ARG A 116 24.12 -3.08 5.94
C ARG A 116 25.25 -4.09 5.87
N ASP A 117 26.45 -3.65 5.51
CA ASP A 117 27.62 -4.55 5.40
C ASP A 117 28.06 -5.06 6.76
N MET A 118 27.95 -4.24 7.82
CA MET A 118 28.20 -4.66 9.20
C MET A 118 27.14 -5.66 9.71
N ALA A 119 25.87 -5.47 9.36
CA ALA A 119 24.79 -6.35 9.76
C ALA A 119 24.78 -7.69 9.02
N LYS A 120 25.28 -7.72 7.78
CA LYS A 120 25.20 -8.88 6.88
C LYS A 120 25.73 -10.19 7.44
N PRO A 121 26.89 -10.24 8.17
CA PRO A 121 27.38 -11.47 8.77
C PRO A 121 26.52 -12.04 9.89
N HIS A 122 25.63 -11.22 10.45
CA HIS A 122 24.79 -11.52 11.62
C HIS A 122 23.31 -11.71 11.27
N LEU A 123 22.99 -11.71 9.95
CA LEU A 123 21.63 -11.99 9.48
C LEU A 123 21.30 -13.47 9.68
N ASN A 124 20.17 -13.71 10.34
CA ASN A 124 19.60 -15.05 10.43
C ASN A 124 18.81 -15.39 9.14
N GLN A 125 18.37 -16.63 9.03
CA GLN A 125 17.66 -17.11 7.83
C GLN A 125 16.37 -16.32 7.57
N GLU A 126 15.63 -15.98 8.62
CA GLU A 126 14.41 -15.18 8.53
C GLU A 126 14.68 -13.74 8.06
N ASP A 127 15.81 -13.14 8.46
CA ASP A 127 16.21 -11.80 8.00
C ASP A 127 16.53 -11.82 6.49
N ALA A 128 17.36 -12.76 6.07
CA ALA A 128 17.70 -12.95 4.66
C ALA A 128 16.46 -13.23 3.80
N TRP A 129 15.53 -14.03 4.34
CA TRP A 129 14.25 -14.30 3.69
C TRP A 129 13.41 -13.03 3.54
N LEU A 130 13.25 -12.22 4.61
CA LEU A 130 12.44 -11.00 4.54
C LEU A 130 13.04 -10.00 3.54
N ILE A 131 14.36 -9.80 3.54
CA ILE A 131 15.05 -8.95 2.56
C ILE A 131 14.74 -9.40 1.13
N SER A 132 14.91 -10.71 0.85
CA SER A 132 14.59 -11.28 -0.47
C SER A 132 13.11 -11.10 -0.83
N ARG A 133 12.22 -11.32 0.13
CA ARG A 133 10.78 -11.17 -0.06
C ARG A 133 10.37 -9.72 -0.34
N THR A 134 11.01 -8.77 0.35
CA THR A 134 10.81 -7.32 0.14
C THR A 134 11.28 -6.89 -1.26
N GLU A 135 12.43 -7.36 -1.71
CA GLU A 135 12.92 -7.07 -3.07
C GLU A 135 11.99 -7.67 -4.14
N LYS A 136 11.49 -8.88 -3.93
CA LYS A 136 10.49 -9.48 -4.81
C LYS A 136 9.21 -8.66 -4.87
N LEU A 137 8.69 -8.25 -3.70
CA LEU A 137 7.51 -7.39 -3.63
C LEU A 137 7.74 -6.06 -4.37
N LYS A 138 8.88 -5.40 -4.14
CA LYS A 138 9.23 -4.14 -4.80
C LYS A 138 9.19 -4.26 -6.32
N ASN A 139 9.80 -5.30 -6.86
CA ASN A 139 9.84 -5.55 -8.30
C ASN A 139 8.45 -5.85 -8.86
N GLU A 140 7.68 -6.69 -8.18
CA GLU A 140 6.31 -7.02 -8.58
C GLU A 140 5.38 -5.80 -8.50
N PHE A 141 5.43 -5.06 -7.40
CA PHE A 141 4.67 -3.84 -7.20
C PHE A 141 4.95 -2.81 -8.29
N THR A 142 6.24 -2.54 -8.57
CA THR A 142 6.65 -1.61 -9.61
C THR A 142 6.13 -2.04 -10.99
N ARG A 143 6.24 -3.32 -11.32
CA ARG A 143 5.74 -3.87 -12.58
C ARG A 143 4.22 -3.70 -12.71
N GLN A 144 3.48 -4.00 -11.65
CA GLN A 144 2.01 -3.90 -11.64
C GLN A 144 1.53 -2.46 -11.72
N VAL A 145 2.18 -1.52 -11.01
CA VAL A 145 1.86 -0.08 -11.10
C VAL A 145 2.14 0.45 -12.50
N ASN A 146 3.27 0.10 -13.10
CA ASN A 146 3.60 0.50 -14.48
C ASN A 146 2.62 -0.08 -15.52
N ALA A 147 2.06 -1.26 -15.24
CA ALA A 147 1.02 -1.87 -16.06
C ALA A 147 -0.40 -1.35 -15.75
N LEU A 148 -0.55 -0.37 -14.86
CA LEU A 148 -1.83 0.17 -14.36
C LEU A 148 -2.71 -0.88 -13.66
N GLU A 149 -2.14 -2.00 -13.22
CA GLU A 149 -2.80 -3.06 -12.47
C GLU A 149 -2.79 -2.76 -10.96
N LEU A 150 -3.28 -1.58 -10.56
CA LEU A 150 -3.17 -1.03 -9.21
C LEU A 150 -3.77 -1.96 -8.14
N HIS A 151 -4.84 -2.67 -8.48
CA HIS A 151 -5.49 -3.63 -7.58
C HIS A 151 -4.59 -4.82 -7.23
N LYS A 152 -3.79 -5.31 -8.18
CA LYS A 152 -2.82 -6.38 -7.93
C LYS A 152 -1.69 -5.89 -7.03
N ALA A 153 -1.16 -4.69 -7.31
CA ALA A 153 -0.14 -4.06 -6.48
C ALA A 153 -0.62 -3.86 -5.04
N GLY A 154 -1.83 -3.32 -4.85
CA GLY A 154 -2.43 -3.12 -3.53
C GLY A 154 -2.65 -4.42 -2.75
N ARG A 155 -3.11 -5.50 -3.42
CA ARG A 155 -3.30 -6.82 -2.79
C ARG A 155 -1.97 -7.48 -2.43
N ALA A 156 -0.96 -7.39 -3.29
CA ALA A 156 0.37 -7.91 -2.99
C ALA A 156 1.00 -7.21 -1.77
N LEU A 157 0.84 -5.88 -1.68
CA LEU A 157 1.27 -5.10 -0.53
C LEU A 157 0.52 -5.50 0.76
N GLU A 158 -0.80 -5.67 0.68
CA GLU A 158 -1.60 -6.11 1.84
C GLU A 158 -1.16 -7.47 2.36
N GLN A 159 -0.98 -8.42 1.45
CA GLN A 159 -0.52 -9.77 1.80
C GLN A 159 0.87 -9.72 2.47
N TYR A 160 1.79 -8.95 1.93
CA TYR A 160 3.11 -8.78 2.52
C TYR A 160 3.04 -8.20 3.94
N ILE A 161 2.26 -7.13 4.16
CA ILE A 161 2.12 -6.51 5.48
C ILE A 161 1.55 -7.50 6.50
N LEU A 162 0.49 -8.21 6.13
CA LEU A 162 -0.23 -9.07 7.07
C LEU A 162 0.49 -10.40 7.31
N ASP A 163 0.90 -11.08 6.25
CA ASP A 163 1.38 -12.45 6.34
C ASP A 163 2.90 -12.50 6.48
N ASP A 164 3.64 -11.87 5.58
CA ASP A 164 5.10 -11.96 5.55
C ASP A 164 5.76 -11.15 6.68
N LEU A 165 5.35 -9.88 6.83
CA LEU A 165 5.99 -8.98 7.78
C LEU A 165 5.46 -9.18 9.20
N SER A 166 4.14 -9.01 9.42
CA SER A 166 3.58 -8.97 10.77
C SER A 166 3.43 -10.36 11.39
N ARG A 167 2.74 -11.29 10.69
CA ARG A 167 2.40 -12.60 11.27
C ARG A 167 3.58 -13.57 11.30
N TRP A 168 4.53 -13.41 10.37
CA TRP A 168 5.66 -14.30 10.24
C TRP A 168 6.94 -13.67 10.80
N TYR A 169 7.50 -12.67 10.13
CA TYR A 169 8.80 -12.11 10.52
C TYR A 169 8.83 -11.49 11.91
N VAL A 170 7.94 -10.54 12.20
CA VAL A 170 7.91 -9.88 13.52
C VAL A 170 7.68 -10.89 14.66
N ARG A 171 6.90 -11.94 14.39
CA ARG A 171 6.71 -13.01 15.38
C ARG A 171 7.98 -13.79 15.66
N LEU A 172 8.77 -14.11 14.61
CA LEU A 172 10.01 -14.87 14.75
C LEU A 172 11.11 -14.09 15.45
N ILE A 173 11.24 -12.79 15.14
CA ILE A 173 12.30 -11.96 15.75
C ILE A 173 11.96 -11.46 17.13
N ARG A 174 10.75 -11.67 17.63
CA ARG A 174 10.29 -11.07 18.90
C ARG A 174 11.23 -11.38 20.06
N ASP A 175 11.68 -12.61 20.19
CA ASP A 175 12.56 -13.04 21.29
C ASP A 175 13.95 -12.40 21.19
N ARG A 176 14.43 -12.12 19.97
CA ARG A 176 15.69 -11.39 19.74
C ARG A 176 15.64 -9.94 20.25
N MET A 177 14.46 -9.35 20.30
CA MET A 177 14.30 -7.96 20.82
C MET A 177 14.51 -7.87 22.33
N TRP A 178 14.52 -9.02 23.05
CA TRP A 178 14.77 -9.11 24.48
C TRP A 178 16.23 -9.42 24.82
N SER A 179 17.10 -9.65 23.82
CA SER A 179 18.53 -9.86 24.04
C SER A 179 19.21 -8.57 24.53
N GLU A 180 20.46 -8.70 24.97
CA GLU A 180 21.25 -7.58 25.52
C GLU A 180 21.42 -6.44 24.50
N GLU A 181 21.66 -5.22 25.01
CA GLU A 181 22.01 -4.08 24.20
C GLU A 181 23.30 -4.35 23.43
N GLY A 182 23.32 -4.02 22.11
CA GLY A 182 24.49 -4.23 21.26
C GLY A 182 24.65 -5.64 20.72
N ASP A 183 23.72 -6.56 21.00
CA ASP A 183 23.70 -7.89 20.37
C ASP A 183 23.68 -7.77 18.85
N ALA A 184 24.65 -8.43 18.18
CA ALA A 184 24.88 -8.27 16.75
C ALA A 184 23.71 -8.81 15.90
N GLU A 185 23.06 -9.90 16.33
CA GLU A 185 21.88 -10.44 15.61
C GLU A 185 20.66 -9.52 15.79
N LYS A 186 20.49 -8.91 16.97
CA LYS A 186 19.45 -7.91 17.24
C LYS A 186 19.65 -6.68 16.36
N LEU A 187 20.87 -6.14 16.29
CA LEU A 187 21.20 -5.03 15.42
C LEU A 187 21.01 -5.37 13.93
N ALA A 188 21.27 -6.60 13.53
CA ALA A 188 21.01 -7.08 12.17
C ALA A 188 19.51 -7.11 11.87
N ALA A 189 18.67 -7.54 12.82
CA ALA A 189 17.22 -7.48 12.66
C ALA A 189 16.68 -6.05 12.52
N TYR A 190 17.24 -5.08 13.26
CA TYR A 190 16.89 -3.65 13.10
C TYR A 190 17.25 -3.12 11.71
N ARG A 191 18.24 -3.70 11.07
CA ARG A 191 18.70 -3.29 9.74
C ARG A 191 17.96 -3.99 8.60
N THR A 192 17.23 -5.05 8.90
CA THR A 192 16.39 -5.80 7.97
C THR A 192 15.09 -5.09 7.65
#